data_f64f678fcf9200961d8ae8d3da0e27e4
#
_entry.id   f64f678fcf9200961d8ae8d3da0e27e4
#
_cell.length_a   1.000
_cell.length_b   1.000
_cell.length_c   1.000
_cell.angle_alpha   90.00
_cell.angle_beta   90.00
_cell.angle_gamma   90.00
#
_symmetry.space_group_name_H-M   'P 1'
#
loop_
_entity.id
_entity.type
_entity.pdbx_description
1 polymer ?
#
loop_
_entity_poly.entity_id
_entity_poly.type
_entity_poly.pdbx_seq_one_letter_code
_entity_poly.pdbx_strand_id
1 'polypeptide(L)'
;MTNFDLLKLLMDKKVADSFQFFTSCQYKLDMAELSYNALKNLIKKYQEEETEVINKVFEDAKRTGKGTYKLHKNVVDFFGIEIDTTVAIEKVFMEIMGLLHNFFDTFAQWINSSLFGEQALPIKRASLVNVINKMSAFPEYTDQFITDFTNITANQNYSYVADFNNTQKHRYQLYVQNKFDLFSVQGEVSIQEFEKDGRSGSFVALSPKRELL
;
A
#
# COMPACT_ATOMS: atom_id res chain seq x y z
N MET A 1 -17.01 22.64 4.32
CA MET A 1 -17.46 21.75 5.42
C MET A 1 -16.23 21.10 6.00
N THR A 2 -15.97 21.28 7.28
CA THR A 2 -14.86 20.64 7.97
C THR A 2 -15.20 19.17 8.31
N ASN A 3 -14.18 18.35 8.61
CA ASN A 3 -14.43 16.99 9.09
C ASN A 3 -15.32 16.98 10.33
N PHE A 4 -15.20 18.00 11.19
CA PHE A 4 -16.02 18.17 12.38
C PHE A 4 -17.50 18.41 12.03
N ASP A 5 -17.79 19.23 11.02
CA ASP A 5 -19.17 19.49 10.57
C ASP A 5 -19.82 18.24 9.98
N LEU A 6 -19.04 17.45 9.22
CA LEU A 6 -19.51 16.18 8.68
C LEU A 6 -19.83 15.17 9.78
N LEU A 7 -18.94 15.04 10.76
CA LEU A 7 -19.14 14.15 11.90
C LEU A 7 -20.39 14.52 12.69
N LYS A 8 -20.57 15.81 12.97
CA LYS A 8 -21.77 16.30 13.66
C LYS A 8 -23.03 15.98 12.88
N LEU A 9 -23.03 16.20 11.56
CA LEU A 9 -24.16 15.89 10.68
C LEU A 9 -24.52 14.40 10.72
N LEU A 10 -23.52 13.51 10.66
CA LEU A 10 -23.73 12.05 10.72
C LEU A 10 -24.29 11.61 12.08
N MET A 11 -23.81 12.20 13.17
CA MET A 11 -24.33 11.94 14.52
C MET A 11 -25.77 12.45 14.69
N ASP A 12 -26.05 13.66 14.22
CA ASP A 12 -27.38 14.30 14.34
C ASP A 12 -28.44 13.52 13.54
N LYS A 13 -28.05 12.97 12.38
CA LYS A 13 -28.95 12.16 11.54
C LYS A 13 -29.08 10.71 12.01
N LYS A 14 -28.34 10.29 13.03
CA LYS A 14 -28.34 8.93 13.58
C LYS A 14 -28.20 7.84 12.50
N VAL A 15 -27.33 8.10 11.50
CA VAL A 15 -27.06 7.12 10.44
C VAL A 15 -26.28 5.97 11.07
N ALA A 16 -26.85 4.78 11.03
CA ALA A 16 -26.33 3.59 11.68
C ALA A 16 -24.86 3.34 11.27
N ASP A 17 -23.97 3.28 12.25
CA ASP A 17 -22.54 2.97 12.13
C ASP A 17 -21.72 3.89 11.20
N SER A 18 -22.34 4.87 10.55
CA SER A 18 -21.68 5.73 9.58
C SER A 18 -20.51 6.52 10.20
N PHE A 19 -20.67 6.97 11.44
CA PHE A 19 -19.60 7.64 12.16
C PHE A 19 -18.42 6.72 12.42
N GLN A 20 -18.66 5.49 12.85
CA GLN A 20 -17.64 4.48 13.13
C GLN A 20 -16.89 4.10 11.86
N PHE A 21 -17.59 3.93 10.74
CA PHE A 21 -16.96 3.66 9.46
C PHE A 21 -16.10 4.83 9.00
N PHE A 22 -16.56 6.07 9.13
CA PHE A 22 -15.80 7.26 8.75
C PHE A 22 -14.50 7.38 9.56
N THR A 23 -14.59 7.28 10.89
CA THR A 23 -13.40 7.35 11.76
C THR A 23 -12.43 6.20 11.51
N SER A 24 -12.96 5.00 11.24
CA SER A 24 -12.15 3.84 10.82
C SER A 24 -11.42 4.07 9.50
N CYS A 25 -12.05 4.74 8.52
CA CYS A 25 -11.40 5.09 7.27
C CYS A 25 -10.21 6.03 7.51
N GLN A 26 -10.42 7.09 8.29
CA GLN A 26 -9.34 8.02 8.64
C GLN A 26 -8.19 7.31 9.34
N TYR A 27 -8.48 6.53 10.38
CA TYR A 27 -7.47 5.78 11.10
C TYR A 27 -6.63 4.87 10.19
N LYS A 28 -7.28 4.15 9.26
CA LYS A 28 -6.56 3.26 8.33
C LYS A 28 -5.65 4.01 7.36
N LEU A 29 -6.07 5.19 6.90
CA LEU A 29 -5.23 6.04 6.06
C LEU A 29 -4.04 6.59 6.83
N ASP A 30 -4.25 7.10 8.05
CA ASP A 30 -3.19 7.63 8.92
C ASP A 30 -2.15 6.54 9.21
N MET A 31 -2.61 5.31 9.53
CA MET A 31 -1.73 4.17 9.76
C MET A 31 -0.98 3.74 8.49
N ALA A 32 -1.64 3.76 7.33
CA ALA A 32 -0.99 3.45 6.06
C ALA A 32 0.09 4.49 5.71
N GLU A 33 -0.15 5.78 5.97
CA GLU A 33 0.83 6.84 5.79
C GLU A 33 2.03 6.68 6.73
N LEU A 34 1.79 6.36 8.00
CA LEU A 34 2.84 6.09 8.98
C LEU A 34 3.71 4.92 8.53
N SER A 35 3.09 3.80 8.14
CA SER A 35 3.80 2.62 7.65
C SER A 35 4.54 2.91 6.34
N TYR A 36 3.99 3.74 5.45
CA TYR A 36 4.67 4.17 4.23
C TYR A 36 5.93 4.99 4.52
N ASN A 37 5.87 5.89 5.50
CA ASN A 37 7.04 6.66 5.93
C ASN A 37 8.11 5.75 6.58
N ALA A 38 7.71 4.76 7.36
CA ALA A 38 8.61 3.74 7.88
C ALA A 38 9.27 2.92 6.76
N LEU A 39 8.48 2.50 5.76
CA LEU A 39 8.97 1.78 4.57
C LEU A 39 10.04 2.58 3.81
N LYS A 40 9.78 3.87 3.55
CA LYS A 40 10.76 4.75 2.89
C LYS A 40 12.08 4.81 3.65
N ASN A 41 12.02 4.93 4.98
CA ASN A 41 13.21 4.98 5.82
C ASN A 41 13.97 3.65 5.82
N LEU A 42 13.27 2.52 5.86
CA LEU A 42 13.89 1.19 5.76
C LEU A 42 14.59 0.98 4.41
N ILE A 43 13.94 1.33 3.31
CA ILE A 43 14.51 1.23 1.96
C ILE A 43 15.74 2.13 1.84
N LYS A 44 15.65 3.38 2.31
CA LYS A 44 16.77 4.33 2.29
C LYS A 44 17.98 3.78 3.06
N LYS A 45 17.75 3.31 4.29
CA LYS A 45 18.80 2.72 5.12
C LYS A 45 19.45 1.52 4.42
N TYR A 46 18.65 0.61 3.90
CA TYR A 46 19.13 -0.55 3.15
C TYR A 46 20.02 -0.14 1.98
N GLN A 47 19.60 0.84 1.18
CA GLN A 47 20.34 1.32 0.01
C GLN A 47 21.67 2.00 0.41
N GLU A 48 21.66 2.76 1.52
CA GLU A 48 22.87 3.41 2.04
C GLU A 48 23.89 2.37 2.50
N GLU A 49 23.48 1.34 3.24
CA GLU A 49 24.33 0.26 3.72
C GLU A 49 24.91 -0.56 2.56
N GLU A 50 24.08 -0.94 1.58
CA GLU A 50 24.55 -1.66 0.38
C GLU A 50 25.56 -0.82 -0.43
N THR A 51 25.29 0.47 -0.61
CA THR A 51 26.19 1.39 -1.32
C THR A 51 27.54 1.49 -0.62
N GLU A 52 27.56 1.55 0.73
CA GLU A 52 28.81 1.60 1.50
C GLU A 52 29.66 0.33 1.31
N VAL A 53 29.01 -0.85 1.35
CA VAL A 53 29.68 -2.13 1.14
C VAL A 53 30.31 -2.22 -0.24
N ILE A 54 29.55 -1.83 -1.26
CA ILE A 54 30.02 -1.86 -2.64
C ILE A 54 31.18 -0.90 -2.84
N ASN A 55 31.11 0.32 -2.31
CA ASN A 55 32.21 1.27 -2.40
C ASN A 55 33.50 0.70 -1.77
N LYS A 56 33.39 0.04 -0.61
CA LYS A 56 34.53 -0.65 0.02
C LYS A 56 35.12 -1.74 -0.89
N VAL A 57 34.25 -2.54 -1.54
CA VAL A 57 34.71 -3.57 -2.48
C VAL A 57 35.44 -2.97 -3.68
N PHE A 58 34.96 -1.86 -4.23
CA PHE A 58 35.63 -1.15 -5.33
C PHE A 58 36.97 -0.55 -4.90
N GLU A 59 37.07 0.07 -3.75
CA GLU A 59 38.32 0.61 -3.25
C GLU A 59 39.35 -0.51 -2.99
N ASP A 60 38.93 -1.63 -2.41
CA ASP A 60 39.80 -2.79 -2.23
C ASP A 60 40.25 -3.39 -3.57
N ALA A 61 39.36 -3.47 -4.54
CA ALA A 61 39.70 -3.94 -5.88
C ALA A 61 40.73 -3.04 -6.58
N LYS A 62 40.59 -1.71 -6.48
CA LYS A 62 41.57 -0.75 -7.00
C LYS A 62 42.93 -0.92 -6.33
N ARG A 63 42.96 -1.15 -5.02
CA ARG A 63 44.21 -1.27 -4.24
C ARG A 63 44.94 -2.60 -4.43
N THR A 64 44.18 -3.70 -4.51
CA THR A 64 44.73 -5.07 -4.45
C THR A 64 44.59 -5.84 -5.76
N GLY A 65 43.92 -5.30 -6.75
CA GLY A 65 43.56 -6.00 -8.00
C GLY A 65 42.49 -7.08 -7.80
N LYS A 66 41.94 -7.23 -6.58
CA LYS A 66 40.91 -8.23 -6.26
C LYS A 66 39.84 -7.62 -5.38
N GLY A 67 38.61 -7.55 -5.87
CA GLY A 67 37.44 -7.20 -5.05
C GLY A 67 36.77 -8.48 -4.56
N THR A 68 36.56 -8.59 -3.24
CA THR A 68 35.79 -9.70 -2.67
C THR A 68 34.54 -9.14 -2.02
N TYR A 69 33.37 -9.41 -2.59
CA TYR A 69 32.10 -9.12 -1.96
C TYR A 69 31.78 -10.22 -0.93
N LYS A 70 31.66 -9.84 0.33
CA LYS A 70 31.13 -10.74 1.35
C LYS A 70 29.67 -10.36 1.58
N LEU A 71 28.78 -11.33 1.39
CA LEU A 71 27.39 -11.19 1.83
C LEU A 71 27.40 -10.77 3.31
N HIS A 72 26.91 -9.58 3.59
CA HIS A 72 26.69 -9.13 4.95
C HIS A 72 25.17 -9.11 5.20
N LYS A 73 24.82 -9.29 6.44
CA LYS A 73 23.43 -9.29 6.86
C LYS A 73 23.08 -7.90 7.37
N ASN A 74 22.27 -7.19 6.60
CA ASN A 74 21.68 -5.92 7.04
C ASN A 74 20.59 -6.22 8.05
N VAL A 75 20.72 -5.69 9.26
CA VAL A 75 19.74 -5.89 10.32
C VAL A 75 19.20 -4.55 10.82
N VAL A 76 17.96 -4.56 11.23
CA VAL A 76 17.31 -3.44 11.90
C VAL A 76 16.74 -3.91 13.24
N ASP A 77 16.78 -3.01 14.22
CA ASP A 77 16.03 -3.20 15.45
C ASP A 77 14.53 -2.99 15.16
N PHE A 78 13.76 -3.99 15.43
CA PHE A 78 12.31 -3.95 15.30
C PHE A 78 11.69 -4.29 16.67
N PHE A 79 11.41 -3.25 17.45
CA PHE A 79 10.90 -3.36 18.82
C PHE A 79 11.79 -4.23 19.74
N GLY A 80 13.10 -4.03 19.71
CA GLY A 80 14.06 -4.77 20.53
C GLY A 80 14.45 -6.14 19.97
N ILE A 81 14.03 -6.47 18.75
CA ILE A 81 14.40 -7.70 18.05
C ILE A 81 15.18 -7.33 16.79
N GLU A 82 16.38 -7.86 16.66
CA GLU A 82 17.12 -7.73 15.40
C GLU A 82 16.56 -8.64 14.33
N ILE A 83 16.08 -8.04 13.24
CA ILE A 83 15.59 -8.77 12.07
C ILE A 83 16.30 -8.31 10.81
N ASP A 84 16.33 -9.18 9.80
CA ASP A 84 16.84 -8.82 8.48
C ASP A 84 16.04 -7.64 7.91
N THR A 85 16.75 -6.65 7.35
CA THR A 85 16.14 -5.42 6.81
C THR A 85 15.15 -5.74 5.68
N THR A 86 15.40 -6.77 4.88
CA THR A 86 14.48 -7.18 3.81
C THR A 86 13.18 -7.75 4.37
N VAL A 87 13.25 -8.50 5.46
CA VAL A 87 12.08 -9.00 6.19
C VAL A 87 11.27 -7.85 6.80
N ALA A 88 11.96 -6.83 7.34
CA ALA A 88 11.29 -5.63 7.86
C ALA A 88 10.56 -4.87 6.74
N ILE A 89 11.20 -4.69 5.58
CA ILE A 89 10.62 -4.06 4.39
C ILE A 89 9.37 -4.83 3.95
N GLU A 90 9.49 -6.16 3.83
CA GLU A 90 8.37 -7.03 3.45
C GLU A 90 7.19 -6.88 4.41
N LYS A 91 7.45 -6.97 5.71
CA LYS A 91 6.42 -6.85 6.75
C LYS A 91 5.68 -5.52 6.67
N VAL A 92 6.42 -4.41 6.58
CA VAL A 92 5.82 -3.07 6.53
C VAL A 92 5.04 -2.87 5.22
N PHE A 93 5.55 -3.36 4.10
CA PHE A 93 4.82 -3.31 2.82
C PHE A 93 3.49 -4.10 2.89
N MET A 94 3.52 -5.31 3.43
CA MET A 94 2.32 -6.13 3.65
C MET A 94 1.28 -5.41 4.50
N GLU A 95 1.73 -4.73 5.55
CA GLU A 95 0.88 -3.94 6.43
C GLU A 95 0.19 -2.79 5.67
N ILE A 96 0.94 -2.04 4.85
CA ILE A 96 0.39 -0.97 4.01
C ILE A 96 -0.69 -1.52 3.08
N MET A 97 -0.41 -2.62 2.39
CA MET A 97 -1.34 -3.22 1.45
C MET A 97 -2.61 -3.72 2.15
N GLY A 98 -2.47 -4.29 3.34
CA GLY A 98 -3.60 -4.71 4.17
C GLY A 98 -4.44 -3.53 4.66
N LEU A 99 -3.80 -2.45 5.10
CA LEU A 99 -4.47 -1.23 5.54
C LEU A 99 -5.26 -0.56 4.41
N LEU A 100 -4.67 -0.45 3.22
CA LEU A 100 -5.33 0.13 2.04
C LEU A 100 -6.51 -0.74 1.57
N HIS A 101 -6.36 -2.05 1.55
CA HIS A 101 -7.48 -2.95 1.22
C HIS A 101 -8.63 -2.79 2.23
N ASN A 102 -8.31 -2.84 3.53
CA ASN A 102 -9.29 -2.67 4.58
C ASN A 102 -9.91 -1.26 4.61
N PHE A 103 -9.16 -0.24 4.14
CA PHE A 103 -9.70 1.10 3.92
C PHE A 103 -10.81 1.06 2.86
N PHE A 104 -10.57 0.49 1.69
CA PHE A 104 -11.58 0.41 0.62
C PHE A 104 -12.83 -0.34 1.04
N ASP A 105 -12.68 -1.43 1.78
CA ASP A 105 -13.82 -2.18 2.31
C ASP A 105 -14.64 -1.34 3.31
N THR A 106 -13.96 -0.64 4.22
CA THR A 106 -14.62 0.22 5.21
C THR A 106 -15.25 1.45 4.55
N PHE A 107 -14.59 2.02 3.56
CA PHE A 107 -15.09 3.14 2.77
C PHE A 107 -16.38 2.77 2.02
N ALA A 108 -16.42 1.57 1.44
CA ALA A 108 -17.63 1.03 0.84
C ALA A 108 -18.78 0.90 1.84
N GLN A 109 -18.49 0.42 3.07
CA GLN A 109 -19.48 0.33 4.15
C GLN A 109 -19.97 1.72 4.58
N TRP A 110 -19.06 2.68 4.70
CA TRP A 110 -19.43 4.05 5.03
C TRP A 110 -20.37 4.66 3.99
N ILE A 111 -20.06 4.55 2.69
CA ILE A 111 -20.93 5.03 1.62
C ILE A 111 -22.27 4.29 1.66
N ASN A 112 -22.24 2.96 1.76
CA ASN A 112 -23.42 2.13 1.79
C ASN A 112 -24.40 2.51 2.93
N SER A 113 -23.87 2.70 4.14
CA SER A 113 -24.72 3.08 5.29
C SER A 113 -25.18 4.54 5.21
N SER A 114 -24.33 5.45 4.72
CA SER A 114 -24.65 6.88 4.70
C SER A 114 -25.62 7.27 3.60
N LEU A 115 -25.56 6.62 2.44
CA LEU A 115 -26.36 7.00 1.28
C LEU A 115 -27.66 6.21 1.15
N PHE A 116 -27.67 4.94 1.54
CA PHE A 116 -28.83 4.07 1.27
C PHE A 116 -29.72 3.81 2.49
N GLY A 117 -29.27 4.10 3.70
CA GLY A 117 -30.07 3.93 4.91
C GLY A 117 -30.67 2.52 5.02
N GLU A 118 -31.99 2.42 5.09
CA GLU A 118 -32.70 1.14 5.16
C GLU A 118 -32.56 0.29 3.89
N GLN A 119 -32.21 0.91 2.78
CA GLN A 119 -31.97 0.22 1.52
C GLN A 119 -30.50 -0.20 1.35
N ALA A 120 -29.68 -0.06 2.38
CA ALA A 120 -28.27 -0.43 2.30
C ALA A 120 -28.08 -1.90 1.88
N LEU A 121 -27.00 -2.15 1.13
CA LEU A 121 -26.60 -3.52 0.82
C LEU A 121 -26.22 -4.26 2.12
N PRO A 122 -26.48 -5.55 2.22
CA PRO A 122 -25.95 -6.36 3.31
C PRO A 122 -24.42 -6.25 3.37
N ILE A 123 -23.84 -6.16 4.56
CA ILE A 123 -22.40 -5.95 4.79
C ILE A 123 -21.53 -6.84 3.90
N LYS A 124 -21.86 -8.15 3.79
CA LYS A 124 -21.12 -9.11 2.97
C LYS A 124 -21.14 -8.83 1.47
N ARG A 125 -22.02 -7.95 1.00
CA ARG A 125 -22.19 -7.60 -0.43
C ARG A 125 -21.79 -6.16 -0.72
N ALA A 126 -21.45 -5.37 0.28
CA ALA A 126 -21.13 -3.97 0.13
C ALA A 126 -19.65 -3.76 -0.20
N SER A 127 -19.16 -4.36 -1.30
CA SER A 127 -17.89 -3.97 -1.92
C SER A 127 -18.04 -2.61 -2.60
N LEU A 128 -16.93 -1.88 -2.79
CA LEU A 128 -16.98 -0.55 -3.41
C LEU A 128 -17.62 -0.58 -4.79
N VAL A 129 -17.30 -1.58 -5.61
CA VAL A 129 -17.91 -1.77 -6.94
C VAL A 129 -19.44 -1.97 -6.84
N ASN A 130 -19.89 -2.82 -5.92
CA ASN A 130 -21.34 -3.08 -5.75
C ASN A 130 -22.07 -1.84 -5.22
N VAL A 131 -21.44 -1.06 -4.36
CA VAL A 131 -22.00 0.19 -3.85
C VAL A 131 -22.14 1.22 -4.97
N ILE A 132 -21.13 1.40 -5.82
CA ILE A 132 -21.19 2.28 -6.99
C ILE A 132 -22.27 1.84 -7.97
N ASN A 133 -22.34 0.56 -8.28
CA ASN A 133 -23.38 0.02 -9.16
C ASN A 133 -24.79 0.28 -8.60
N LYS A 134 -24.94 0.20 -7.28
CA LYS A 134 -26.22 0.54 -6.64
C LYS A 134 -26.53 2.03 -6.72
N MET A 135 -25.54 2.92 -6.56
CA MET A 135 -25.73 4.38 -6.71
C MET A 135 -26.32 4.74 -8.06
N SER A 136 -25.91 4.07 -9.14
CA SER A 136 -26.42 4.32 -10.49
C SER A 136 -27.92 4.02 -10.65
N ALA A 137 -28.53 3.32 -9.71
CA ALA A 137 -29.97 3.04 -9.73
C ALA A 137 -30.81 4.14 -9.03
N PHE A 138 -30.15 5.15 -8.43
CA PHE A 138 -30.81 6.23 -7.70
C PHE A 138 -30.68 7.56 -8.47
N PRO A 139 -31.81 8.14 -8.93
CA PRO A 139 -31.79 9.33 -9.80
C PRO A 139 -31.34 10.61 -9.08
N GLU A 140 -31.27 10.60 -7.76
CA GLU A 140 -30.78 11.71 -6.94
C GLU A 140 -29.26 11.91 -6.99
N TYR A 141 -28.49 10.90 -7.45
CA TYR A 141 -27.04 11.03 -7.61
C TYR A 141 -26.71 11.49 -9.02
N THR A 142 -25.93 12.57 -9.11
CA THR A 142 -25.52 13.11 -10.40
C THR A 142 -24.51 12.19 -11.08
N ASP A 143 -24.50 12.21 -12.42
CA ASP A 143 -23.52 11.46 -13.22
C ASP A 143 -22.08 11.79 -12.82
N GLN A 144 -21.80 13.05 -12.49
CA GLN A 144 -20.46 13.47 -12.03
C GLN A 144 -20.08 12.79 -10.71
N PHE A 145 -21.00 12.74 -9.75
CA PHE A 145 -20.77 12.08 -8.46
C PHE A 145 -20.46 10.60 -8.63
N ILE A 146 -21.25 9.90 -9.45
CA ILE A 146 -21.05 8.48 -9.76
C ILE A 146 -19.71 8.28 -10.49
N THR A 147 -19.37 9.17 -11.43
CA THR A 147 -18.12 9.13 -12.18
C THR A 147 -16.90 9.28 -11.26
N ASP A 148 -16.95 10.16 -10.28
CA ASP A 148 -15.85 10.36 -9.35
C ASP A 148 -15.54 9.06 -8.55
N PHE A 149 -16.58 8.35 -8.09
CA PHE A 149 -16.39 7.05 -7.42
C PHE A 149 -15.95 5.95 -8.38
N THR A 150 -16.48 5.95 -9.60
CA THR A 150 -16.09 4.98 -10.64
C THR A 150 -14.62 5.11 -10.97
N ASN A 151 -14.09 6.33 -11.03
CA ASN A 151 -12.67 6.60 -11.27
C ASN A 151 -11.75 5.98 -10.19
N ILE A 152 -12.22 5.88 -8.94
CA ILE A 152 -11.46 5.19 -7.89
C ILE A 152 -11.29 3.71 -8.25
N THR A 153 -12.38 3.03 -8.60
CA THR A 153 -12.33 1.58 -8.90
C THR A 153 -11.70 1.27 -10.26
N ALA A 154 -11.74 2.21 -11.19
CA ALA A 154 -11.05 2.12 -12.48
C ALA A 154 -9.53 2.38 -12.37
N ASN A 155 -9.07 2.93 -11.24
CA ASN A 155 -7.66 3.23 -11.04
C ASN A 155 -6.84 1.94 -10.90
N GLN A 156 -5.71 1.88 -11.61
CA GLN A 156 -4.82 0.73 -11.61
C GLN A 156 -4.28 0.41 -10.19
N ASN A 157 -4.04 1.43 -9.36
CA ASN A 157 -3.57 1.23 -7.99
C ASN A 157 -4.63 0.54 -7.11
N TYR A 158 -5.92 0.87 -7.29
CA TYR A 158 -7.02 0.18 -6.61
C TYR A 158 -7.03 -1.32 -6.96
N SER A 159 -6.97 -1.62 -8.26
CA SER A 159 -6.91 -3.01 -8.73
C SER A 159 -5.69 -3.74 -8.20
N TYR A 160 -4.52 -3.08 -8.18
CA TYR A 160 -3.30 -3.64 -7.63
C TYR A 160 -3.44 -4.02 -6.15
N VAL A 161 -3.96 -3.13 -5.30
CA VAL A 161 -4.18 -3.40 -3.88
C VAL A 161 -5.12 -4.59 -3.68
N ALA A 162 -6.22 -4.64 -4.43
CA ALA A 162 -7.19 -5.73 -4.33
C ALA A 162 -6.59 -7.07 -4.77
N ASP A 163 -5.88 -7.09 -5.90
CA ASP A 163 -5.28 -8.30 -6.47
C ASP A 163 -4.12 -8.82 -5.62
N PHE A 164 -3.30 -7.92 -5.08
CA PHE A 164 -2.23 -8.24 -4.13
C PHE A 164 -2.79 -8.96 -2.90
N ASN A 165 -3.76 -8.36 -2.22
CA ASN A 165 -4.33 -8.95 -1.00
C ASN A 165 -5.06 -10.28 -1.27
N ASN A 166 -5.76 -10.39 -2.40
CA ASN A 166 -6.39 -11.64 -2.80
C ASN A 166 -5.35 -12.75 -3.08
N THR A 167 -4.24 -12.41 -3.72
CA THR A 167 -3.16 -13.36 -3.99
C THR A 167 -2.54 -13.85 -2.69
N GLN A 168 -2.21 -12.93 -1.77
CA GLN A 168 -1.68 -13.26 -0.45
C GLN A 168 -2.60 -14.17 0.38
N LYS A 169 -3.91 -13.90 0.34
CA LYS A 169 -4.87 -14.66 1.15
C LYS A 169 -5.20 -16.04 0.59
N HIS A 170 -5.19 -16.20 -0.73
CA HIS A 170 -5.83 -17.34 -1.37
C HIS A 170 -4.93 -18.17 -2.30
N ARG A 171 -3.72 -17.69 -2.62
CA ARG A 171 -2.84 -18.38 -3.56
C ARG A 171 -1.48 -18.71 -2.94
N TYR A 172 -0.61 -17.72 -2.81
CA TYR A 172 0.75 -17.87 -2.30
C TYR A 172 1.27 -16.56 -1.71
N GLN A 173 2.27 -16.67 -0.87
CA GLN A 173 2.93 -15.50 -0.32
C GLN A 173 3.75 -14.79 -1.39
N LEU A 174 3.61 -13.47 -1.45
CA LEU A 174 4.43 -12.60 -2.31
C LEU A 174 5.62 -12.10 -1.47
N TYR A 175 6.79 -12.15 -2.06
CA TYR A 175 8.04 -11.77 -1.42
C TYR A 175 8.57 -10.47 -1.98
N VAL A 176 9.31 -9.75 -1.14
CA VAL A 176 10.16 -8.66 -1.57
C VAL A 176 11.39 -9.26 -2.27
N GLN A 177 11.65 -8.79 -3.48
CA GLN A 177 12.82 -9.16 -4.25
C GLN A 177 13.79 -7.99 -4.30
N ASN A 178 15.04 -8.26 -3.98
CA ASN A 178 16.12 -7.31 -4.15
C ASN A 178 16.83 -7.63 -5.46
N LYS A 179 16.68 -6.75 -6.45
CA LYS A 179 17.45 -6.82 -7.69
C LYS A 179 18.62 -5.87 -7.53
N PHE A 180 19.82 -6.42 -7.52
CA PHE A 180 21.04 -5.65 -7.46
C PHE A 180 21.65 -5.61 -8.85
N ASP A 181 21.80 -4.41 -9.42
CA ASP A 181 22.54 -4.21 -10.65
C ASP A 181 23.96 -3.77 -10.32
N LEU A 182 24.92 -4.65 -10.59
CA LEU A 182 26.33 -4.40 -10.37
C LEU A 182 26.88 -3.22 -11.20
N PHE A 183 26.23 -2.86 -12.29
CA PHE A 183 26.69 -1.79 -13.18
C PHE A 183 26.12 -0.42 -12.81
N SER A 184 24.92 -0.38 -12.25
CA SER A 184 24.28 0.89 -11.84
C SER A 184 24.53 1.27 -10.40
N VAL A 185 25.13 0.38 -9.61
CA VAL A 185 25.34 0.57 -8.14
C VAL A 185 24.02 0.93 -7.43
N GLN A 186 22.91 0.50 -7.94
CA GLN A 186 21.59 0.77 -7.36
C GLN A 186 20.91 -0.56 -7.04
N GLY A 187 20.57 -0.73 -5.75
CA GLY A 187 19.68 -1.79 -5.33
C GLY A 187 18.23 -1.42 -5.64
N GLU A 188 17.53 -2.24 -6.39
CA GLU A 188 16.11 -2.12 -6.63
C GLU A 188 15.37 -3.07 -5.70
N VAL A 189 14.48 -2.52 -4.88
CA VAL A 189 13.55 -3.31 -4.07
C VAL A 189 12.25 -3.41 -4.84
N SER A 190 11.87 -4.60 -5.23
CA SER A 190 10.63 -4.86 -5.96
C SER A 190 9.79 -5.94 -5.27
N ILE A 191 8.51 -5.96 -5.55
CA ILE A 191 7.64 -7.05 -5.14
C ILE A 191 7.66 -8.11 -6.24
N GLN A 192 7.65 -9.38 -5.83
CA GLN A 192 7.52 -10.49 -6.75
C GLN A 192 6.34 -10.28 -7.70
N GLU A 193 6.55 -10.49 -8.98
CA GLU A 193 5.48 -10.43 -9.96
C GLU A 193 4.40 -11.47 -9.65
N PHE A 194 3.16 -11.06 -9.79
CA PHE A 194 2.02 -11.96 -9.64
C PHE A 194 1.01 -11.72 -10.76
N GLU A 195 0.29 -12.76 -11.11
CA GLU A 195 -0.74 -12.71 -12.12
C GLU A 195 -2.09 -13.07 -11.51
N LYS A 196 -3.10 -12.29 -11.86
CA LYS A 196 -4.49 -12.56 -11.53
C LYS A 196 -5.40 -12.19 -12.70
N ASP A 197 -6.16 -13.16 -13.16
CA ASP A 197 -7.16 -13.00 -14.24
C ASP A 197 -6.57 -12.37 -15.53
N GLY A 198 -5.32 -12.76 -15.88
CA GLY A 198 -4.61 -12.25 -17.05
C GLY A 198 -3.97 -10.86 -16.86
N ARG A 199 -3.98 -10.33 -15.64
CA ARG A 199 -3.28 -9.09 -15.26
C ARG A 199 -2.04 -9.42 -14.44
N SER A 200 -0.90 -8.91 -14.88
CA SER A 200 0.33 -8.99 -14.10
C SER A 200 0.45 -7.77 -13.20
N GLY A 201 0.85 -7.98 -11.96
CA GLY A 201 1.17 -6.92 -10.99
C GLY A 201 2.63 -7.02 -10.58
N SER A 202 3.39 -5.97 -10.82
CA SER A 202 4.71 -5.79 -10.24
C SER A 202 4.79 -4.40 -9.60
N PHE A 203 5.37 -4.32 -8.43
CA PHE A 203 5.61 -3.05 -7.76
C PHE A 203 7.11 -2.82 -7.67
N VAL A 204 7.57 -1.78 -8.34
CA VAL A 204 8.93 -1.27 -8.18
C VAL A 204 8.89 -0.20 -7.10
N ALA A 205 9.51 -0.48 -5.96
CA ALA A 205 9.66 0.53 -4.92
C ALA A 205 10.51 1.68 -5.51
N LEU A 206 9.97 2.87 -5.46
CA LEU A 206 10.60 4.07 -6.01
C LEU A 206 12.01 4.22 -5.41
N SER A 207 13.00 3.87 -6.19
CA SER A 207 14.35 4.38 -5.98
C SER A 207 14.28 5.91 -6.14
N PRO A 208 14.75 6.71 -5.18
CA PRO A 208 14.84 8.14 -5.41
C PRO A 208 15.73 8.35 -6.63
N LYS A 209 15.16 8.87 -7.73
CA LYS A 209 15.97 9.29 -8.88
C LYS A 209 17.03 10.24 -8.34
N ARG A 210 18.29 9.83 -8.35
CA ARG A 210 19.38 10.79 -8.27
C ARG A 210 19.27 11.63 -9.53
N GLU A 211 18.85 12.88 -9.39
CA GLU A 211 19.17 13.87 -10.41
C GLU A 211 20.68 13.88 -10.50
N LEU A 212 21.19 13.41 -11.62
CA LEU A 212 22.59 13.56 -11.98
C LEU A 212 22.83 15.06 -12.12
N LEU A 213 23.52 15.66 -11.14
CA LEU A 213 24.19 16.94 -11.27
C LEU A 213 25.34 16.83 -12.24
#